data_1b7e813d3345162cb84fe3fbb104d310
#
_entry.id   1b7e813d3345162cb84fe3fbb104d310
#
_cell.length_a   1.000
_cell.length_b   1.000
_cell.length_c   1.000
_cell.angle_alpha   90.00
_cell.angle_beta   90.00
_cell.angle_gamma   90.00
#
_symmetry.space_group_name_H-M   'P 1'
#
loop_
_entity.id
_entity.type
_entity.pdbx_description
1 polymer ?
#
loop_
_entity_poly.entity_id
_entity_poly.type
_entity_poly.pdbx_seq_one_letter_code
_entity_poly.pdbx_strand_id
1 'polypeptide(L)'
;MKLLSTLTIVMMFLFSTLLSNGQEVVQPVSRYQSLAESSVALSDCWSVFGNQAGLAAVNHMEIGGSFQNRFLLKELSTRAGVFVFPVQSSVFALSLYQFGEVPFRQEKFGIAYSRYLFPRLRFGFQFNYYRLFLSEDNRSVGSSGFEIGMQYLAAPKLVWGIHITNPYQTGIKTHFENYDYPSIIKWGAMFQVSPEFWMTSEVENDLDGHLIVRSGLEYAVLNKLFLRTGISGKPYQLTGGVGFQVKKLNVNMAVSYNQHLGNSPSVSIQYRVR
;
A
#
# COMPACT_ATOMS: atom_id res chain seq x y z
N MET A 1 20.41 -7.71 30.72
CA MET A 1 21.30 -6.62 30.24
C MET A 1 21.68 -6.75 28.76
N LYS A 2 22.07 -7.91 28.22
CA LYS A 2 22.45 -8.06 26.82
C LYS A 2 21.29 -7.85 25.81
N LEU A 3 20.04 -8.17 26.16
CA LEU A 3 18.88 -7.96 25.28
C LEU A 3 18.53 -6.47 25.11
N LEU A 4 18.68 -5.68 26.20
CA LEU A 4 18.41 -4.24 26.15
C LEU A 4 19.46 -3.49 25.31
N SER A 5 20.74 -3.88 25.38
CA SER A 5 21.78 -3.27 24.59
C SER A 5 21.65 -3.58 23.08
N THR A 6 21.18 -4.77 22.72
CA THR A 6 20.93 -5.13 21.32
C THR A 6 19.73 -4.36 20.75
N LEU A 7 18.69 -4.15 21.55
CA LEU A 7 17.52 -3.35 21.16
C LEU A 7 17.89 -1.88 20.94
N THR A 8 18.78 -1.33 21.78
CA THR A 8 19.27 0.06 21.67
C THR A 8 20.13 0.26 20.44
N ILE A 9 20.96 -0.71 20.08
CA ILE A 9 21.81 -0.67 18.88
C ILE A 9 20.96 -0.77 17.60
N VAL A 10 19.96 -1.63 17.59
CA VAL A 10 18.99 -1.73 16.46
C VAL A 10 18.19 -0.44 16.33
N MET A 11 17.79 0.19 17.42
CA MET A 11 17.12 1.50 17.42
C MET A 11 18.04 2.65 16.95
N MET A 12 19.32 2.62 17.25
CA MET A 12 20.29 3.63 16.84
C MET A 12 20.63 3.55 15.34
N PHE A 13 20.67 2.35 14.75
CA PHE A 13 20.85 2.18 13.30
C PHE A 13 19.66 2.65 12.46
N LEU A 14 18.46 2.77 13.06
CA LEU A 14 17.26 3.29 12.41
C LEU A 14 17.23 4.83 12.31
N PHE A 15 18.17 5.54 12.90
CA PHE A 15 18.22 7.01 12.95
C PHE A 15 19.23 7.67 12.01
N SER A 16 19.91 6.92 11.14
CA SER A 16 20.80 7.54 10.14
C SER A 16 19.99 8.25 9.05
N THR A 17 20.15 9.56 9.04
CA THR A 17 19.36 10.50 8.25
C THR A 17 19.87 10.59 6.82
N LEU A 18 19.10 10.10 5.85
CA LEU A 18 19.25 10.47 4.45
C LEU A 18 18.13 11.43 4.05
N LEU A 19 18.47 12.56 3.46
CA LEU A 19 17.54 13.48 2.83
C LEU A 19 17.04 12.81 1.55
N SER A 20 15.73 12.59 1.43
CA SER A 20 15.14 11.96 0.27
C SER A 20 14.18 12.93 -0.41
N ASN A 21 14.39 13.15 -1.69
CA ASN A 21 13.45 13.80 -2.60
C ASN A 21 12.76 12.76 -3.52
N GLY A 22 12.45 11.58 -3.01
CA GLY A 22 11.78 10.52 -3.76
C GLY A 22 10.33 10.85 -4.09
N GLN A 23 9.88 10.45 -5.27
CA GLN A 23 8.48 10.51 -5.66
C GLN A 23 7.72 9.42 -4.90
N GLU A 24 6.95 9.80 -3.89
CA GLU A 24 6.20 8.87 -3.04
C GLU A 24 5.05 8.22 -3.81
N VAL A 25 5.08 6.89 -3.94
CA VAL A 25 3.94 6.13 -4.48
C VAL A 25 2.91 5.94 -3.38
N VAL A 26 1.90 6.77 -3.41
CA VAL A 26 0.82 6.74 -2.42
C VAL A 26 -0.09 5.55 -2.63
N GLN A 27 -0.32 4.80 -1.56
CA GLN A 27 -1.32 3.74 -1.54
C GLN A 27 -2.69 4.32 -1.20
N PRO A 28 -3.66 4.25 -2.11
CA PRO A 28 -4.93 4.98 -1.99
C PRO A 28 -5.93 4.30 -1.04
N VAL A 29 -5.48 3.73 0.06
CA VAL A 29 -6.29 2.86 0.92
C VAL A 29 -6.21 3.34 2.36
N SER A 30 -7.34 3.71 2.96
CA SER A 30 -7.39 4.26 4.32
C SER A 30 -6.81 3.31 5.38
N ARG A 31 -7.01 1.99 5.26
CA ARG A 31 -6.39 1.03 6.17
C ARG A 31 -4.88 1.11 6.11
N TYR A 32 -4.30 1.14 4.91
CA TYR A 32 -2.84 1.20 4.73
C TYR A 32 -2.29 2.55 5.17
N GLN A 33 -2.97 3.64 4.78
CA GLN A 33 -2.60 4.98 5.24
C GLN A 33 -2.57 5.07 6.77
N SER A 34 -3.56 4.48 7.48
CA SER A 34 -3.59 4.51 8.95
C SER A 34 -2.45 3.72 9.61
N LEU A 35 -1.80 2.82 8.88
CA LEU A 35 -0.62 2.05 9.28
C LEU A 35 0.69 2.61 8.68
N ALA A 36 0.70 3.92 8.34
CA ALA A 36 1.80 4.61 7.66
C ALA A 36 2.23 3.90 6.36
N GLU A 37 1.27 3.32 5.63
CA GLU A 37 1.46 2.56 4.38
C GLU A 37 2.28 1.27 4.51
N SER A 38 2.51 0.77 5.73
CA SER A 38 3.16 -0.52 5.99
C SER A 38 2.21 -1.67 5.61
N SER A 39 2.24 -2.11 4.37
CA SER A 39 1.24 -2.99 3.75
C SER A 39 1.79 -4.29 3.17
N VAL A 40 3.11 -4.43 3.01
CA VAL A 40 3.75 -5.53 2.27
C VAL A 40 3.42 -6.93 2.81
N ALA A 41 3.12 -7.05 4.09
CA ALA A 41 2.75 -8.31 4.75
C ALA A 41 1.23 -8.41 5.05
N LEU A 42 0.42 -7.41 4.70
CA LEU A 42 -1.02 -7.44 4.88
C LEU A 42 -1.71 -8.27 3.80
N SER A 43 -2.91 -8.78 4.13
CA SER A 43 -3.67 -9.68 3.25
C SER A 43 -5.15 -9.33 3.30
N ASP A 44 -5.62 -8.65 2.26
CA ASP A 44 -7.02 -8.26 2.04
C ASP A 44 -7.24 -7.93 0.54
N CYS A 45 -8.42 -7.48 0.16
CA CYS A 45 -8.73 -7.11 -1.23
C CYS A 45 -7.86 -5.94 -1.75
N TRP A 46 -7.36 -5.09 -0.86
CA TRP A 46 -6.54 -3.94 -1.18
C TRP A 46 -5.08 -4.30 -1.49
N SER A 47 -4.69 -5.57 -1.33
CA SER A 47 -3.35 -6.05 -1.65
C SER A 47 -2.94 -5.82 -3.11
N VAL A 48 -3.86 -5.51 -4.00
CA VAL A 48 -3.58 -5.02 -5.38
C VAL A 48 -2.78 -3.71 -5.40
N PHE A 49 -2.83 -2.92 -4.31
CA PHE A 49 -2.10 -1.67 -4.18
C PHE A 49 -0.88 -1.77 -3.24
N GLY A 50 -0.73 -2.89 -2.54
CA GLY A 50 0.36 -3.16 -1.62
C GLY A 50 1.26 -4.29 -2.10
N ASN A 51 0.87 -5.53 -1.80
CA ASN A 51 1.58 -6.75 -2.22
C ASN A 51 0.56 -7.77 -2.71
N GLN A 52 0.54 -8.04 -4.01
CA GLN A 52 -0.46 -8.91 -4.65
C GLN A 52 -0.48 -10.32 -4.09
N ALA A 53 0.61 -10.80 -3.48
CA ALA A 53 0.63 -12.09 -2.81
C ALA A 53 -0.40 -12.20 -1.67
N GLY A 54 -0.75 -11.07 -1.04
CA GLY A 54 -1.78 -11.00 0.00
C GLY A 54 -3.18 -11.36 -0.47
N LEU A 55 -3.48 -11.19 -1.76
CA LEU A 55 -4.76 -11.58 -2.36
C LEU A 55 -5.03 -13.09 -2.21
N ALA A 56 -3.99 -13.94 -2.20
CA ALA A 56 -4.16 -15.38 -2.07
C ALA A 56 -4.91 -15.81 -0.80
N ALA A 57 -4.97 -14.94 0.22
CA ALA A 57 -5.74 -15.19 1.45
C ALA A 57 -7.22 -14.80 1.33
N VAL A 58 -7.61 -14.09 0.27
CA VAL A 58 -8.99 -13.66 0.05
C VAL A 58 -9.78 -14.84 -0.52
N ASN A 59 -10.82 -15.24 0.17
CA ASN A 59 -11.63 -16.41 -0.18
C ASN A 59 -13.09 -16.07 -0.58
N HIS A 60 -13.38 -14.78 -0.72
CA HIS A 60 -14.68 -14.28 -1.11
C HIS A 60 -14.55 -13.25 -2.24
N MET A 61 -15.60 -13.11 -3.06
CA MET A 61 -15.67 -11.98 -3.98
C MET A 61 -15.83 -10.69 -3.19
N GLU A 62 -15.01 -9.71 -3.49
CA GLU A 62 -14.99 -8.43 -2.79
C GLU A 62 -14.91 -7.28 -3.80
N ILE A 63 -15.62 -6.19 -3.49
CA ILE A 63 -15.54 -4.94 -4.24
C ILE A 63 -15.22 -3.82 -3.24
N GLY A 64 -14.38 -2.89 -3.64
CA GLY A 64 -14.02 -1.75 -2.80
C GLY A 64 -13.82 -0.47 -3.58
N GLY A 65 -14.03 0.64 -2.89
CA GLY A 65 -13.74 1.99 -3.35
C GLY A 65 -13.02 2.78 -2.27
N SER A 66 -12.10 3.65 -2.67
CA SER A 66 -11.36 4.52 -1.76
C SER A 66 -11.19 5.91 -2.35
N PHE A 67 -11.19 6.90 -1.46
CA PHE A 67 -10.93 8.29 -1.76
C PHE A 67 -9.99 8.89 -0.71
N GLN A 68 -8.99 9.63 -1.17
CA GLN A 68 -8.07 10.38 -0.33
C GLN A 68 -7.94 11.80 -0.87
N ASN A 69 -7.97 12.77 0.01
CA ASN A 69 -7.65 14.17 -0.33
C ASN A 69 -6.32 14.53 0.32
N ARG A 70 -5.24 14.58 -0.49
CA ARG A 70 -3.90 14.88 0.04
C ARG A 70 -3.79 16.37 0.34
N PHE A 71 -3.35 16.65 1.58
CA PHE A 71 -3.10 17.99 2.08
C PHE A 71 -4.30 18.93 1.95
N LEU A 72 -5.52 18.38 1.88
CA LEU A 72 -6.77 19.11 1.64
C LEU A 72 -6.79 19.87 0.30
N LEU A 73 -5.95 19.48 -0.66
CA LEU A 73 -5.91 20.04 -2.00
C LEU A 73 -6.67 19.13 -2.96
N LYS A 74 -7.69 19.69 -3.63
CA LYS A 74 -8.54 18.93 -4.56
C LYS A 74 -7.73 18.35 -5.74
N GLU A 75 -6.76 19.09 -6.19
CA GLU A 75 -5.86 18.76 -7.31
C GLU A 75 -4.98 17.53 -7.00
N LEU A 76 -4.76 17.23 -5.72
CA LEU A 76 -3.99 16.07 -5.25
C LEU A 76 -4.87 14.92 -4.75
N SER A 77 -6.15 14.92 -5.12
CA SER A 77 -7.06 13.85 -4.73
C SER A 77 -6.71 12.54 -5.43
N THR A 78 -6.89 11.45 -4.69
CA THR A 78 -6.67 10.09 -5.18
C THR A 78 -7.96 9.29 -5.07
N ARG A 79 -8.29 8.52 -6.10
CA ARG A 79 -9.42 7.61 -6.14
C ARG A 79 -8.93 6.22 -6.50
N ALA A 80 -9.51 5.21 -5.88
CA ALA A 80 -9.20 3.84 -6.22
C ALA A 80 -10.43 2.95 -6.17
N GLY A 81 -10.42 1.93 -7.01
CA GLY A 81 -11.41 0.87 -7.05
C GLY A 81 -10.75 -0.50 -7.14
N VAL A 82 -11.35 -1.50 -6.54
CA VAL A 82 -10.88 -2.88 -6.60
C VAL A 82 -12.05 -3.84 -6.74
N PHE A 83 -11.86 -4.88 -7.53
CA PHE A 83 -12.74 -6.04 -7.61
C PHE A 83 -11.90 -7.31 -7.53
N VAL A 84 -12.16 -8.14 -6.52
CA VAL A 84 -11.44 -9.40 -6.27
C VAL A 84 -12.39 -10.58 -6.46
N PHE A 85 -11.95 -11.58 -7.20
CA PHE A 85 -12.73 -12.78 -7.48
C PHE A 85 -11.85 -14.04 -7.36
N PRO A 86 -12.02 -14.81 -6.27
CA PRO A 86 -11.37 -16.11 -6.12
C PRO A 86 -11.90 -17.13 -7.13
N VAL A 87 -11.00 -17.90 -7.73
CA VAL A 87 -11.32 -18.99 -8.66
C VAL A 87 -10.51 -20.22 -8.28
N GLN A 88 -11.15 -21.22 -7.72
CA GLN A 88 -10.49 -22.44 -7.21
C GLN A 88 -9.35 -22.11 -6.22
N SER A 89 -8.11 -22.43 -6.58
CA SER A 89 -6.91 -22.21 -5.75
C SER A 89 -6.19 -20.89 -6.05
N SER A 90 -6.77 -20.06 -6.89
CA SER A 90 -6.18 -18.80 -7.36
C SER A 90 -7.12 -17.64 -7.09
N VAL A 91 -6.57 -16.44 -7.01
CA VAL A 91 -7.34 -15.21 -6.85
C VAL A 91 -6.95 -14.24 -7.94
N PHE A 92 -7.94 -13.72 -8.65
CA PHE A 92 -7.77 -12.65 -9.61
C PHE A 92 -8.32 -11.34 -9.04
N ALA A 93 -7.77 -10.22 -9.48
CA ALA A 93 -8.30 -8.93 -9.13
C ALA A 93 -8.12 -7.92 -10.26
N LEU A 94 -9.05 -6.97 -10.30
CA LEU A 94 -8.98 -5.77 -11.14
C LEU A 94 -8.80 -4.56 -10.23
N SER A 95 -7.91 -3.65 -10.61
CA SER A 95 -7.68 -2.41 -9.87
C SER A 95 -7.73 -1.20 -10.78
N LEU A 96 -8.30 -0.14 -10.25
CA LEU A 96 -8.38 1.18 -10.87
C LEU A 96 -7.78 2.18 -9.89
N TYR A 97 -6.93 3.04 -10.36
CA TYR A 97 -6.31 4.10 -9.58
C TYR A 97 -6.27 5.38 -10.40
N GLN A 98 -6.64 6.48 -9.79
CA GLN A 98 -6.53 7.81 -10.36
C GLN A 98 -5.93 8.76 -9.33
N PHE A 99 -4.91 9.49 -9.73
CA PHE A 99 -4.33 10.59 -8.97
C PHE A 99 -4.46 11.88 -9.77
N GLY A 100 -4.80 12.95 -9.08
CA GLY A 100 -4.88 14.28 -9.65
C GLY A 100 -6.19 14.57 -10.38
N GLU A 101 -6.33 15.83 -10.76
CA GLU A 101 -7.41 16.42 -11.55
C GLU A 101 -6.77 17.17 -12.72
N VAL A 102 -7.59 17.65 -13.66
CA VAL A 102 -7.10 18.52 -14.73
C VAL A 102 -6.42 19.77 -14.11
N PRO A 103 -5.22 20.17 -14.55
CA PRO A 103 -4.55 19.81 -15.82
C PRO A 103 -3.66 18.57 -15.82
N PHE A 104 -3.40 17.95 -14.67
CA PHE A 104 -2.51 16.80 -14.53
C PHE A 104 -3.24 15.62 -13.90
N ARG A 105 -3.38 14.50 -14.62
CA ARG A 105 -4.04 13.29 -14.12
C ARG A 105 -3.26 12.04 -14.50
N GLN A 106 -2.98 11.22 -13.48
CA GLN A 106 -2.39 9.90 -13.65
C GLN A 106 -3.45 8.83 -13.36
N GLU A 107 -3.49 7.80 -14.20
CA GLU A 107 -4.38 6.65 -14.07
C GLU A 107 -3.55 5.36 -14.13
N LYS A 108 -3.92 4.36 -13.33
CA LYS A 108 -3.35 3.01 -13.38
C LYS A 108 -4.49 1.99 -13.40
N PHE A 109 -4.44 1.09 -14.38
CA PHE A 109 -5.33 -0.05 -14.53
C PHE A 109 -4.51 -1.31 -14.29
N GLY A 110 -4.92 -2.14 -13.32
CA GLY A 110 -4.18 -3.34 -12.97
C GLY A 110 -5.02 -4.60 -13.10
N ILE A 111 -4.39 -5.68 -13.57
CA ILE A 111 -4.94 -7.03 -13.53
C ILE A 111 -3.97 -7.87 -12.70
N ALA A 112 -4.44 -8.38 -11.55
CA ALA A 112 -3.62 -9.13 -10.62
C ALA A 112 -4.02 -10.60 -10.58
N TYR A 113 -3.03 -11.44 -10.34
CA TYR A 113 -3.14 -12.87 -10.09
C TYR A 113 -2.38 -13.23 -8.83
N SER A 114 -2.96 -14.07 -7.99
CA SER A 114 -2.30 -14.55 -6.78
C SER A 114 -2.71 -15.98 -6.43
N ARG A 115 -1.79 -16.73 -5.81
CA ARG A 115 -2.06 -18.07 -5.31
C ARG A 115 -1.08 -18.49 -4.22
N TYR A 116 -1.44 -19.55 -3.49
CA TYR A 116 -0.48 -20.31 -2.71
C TYR A 116 0.35 -21.19 -3.63
N LEU A 117 1.67 -21.00 -3.65
CA LEU A 117 2.61 -21.93 -4.31
C LEU A 117 2.88 -23.15 -3.42
N PHE A 118 2.98 -22.91 -2.10
CA PHE A 118 3.14 -23.91 -1.05
C PHE A 118 2.26 -23.52 0.14
N PRO A 119 2.00 -24.42 1.11
CA PRO A 119 1.11 -24.12 2.24
C PRO A 119 1.44 -22.86 3.03
N ARG A 120 2.70 -22.41 2.96
CA ARG A 120 3.20 -21.21 3.68
C ARG A 120 3.71 -20.10 2.77
N LEU A 121 3.70 -20.31 1.45
CA LEU A 121 4.24 -19.35 0.48
C LEU A 121 3.16 -18.90 -0.48
N ARG A 122 2.89 -17.60 -0.49
CA ARG A 122 1.99 -16.93 -1.41
C ARG A 122 2.80 -16.18 -2.46
N PHE A 123 2.30 -16.19 -3.67
CA PHE A 123 2.87 -15.44 -4.80
C PHE A 123 1.78 -14.57 -5.41
N GLY A 124 2.17 -13.39 -5.88
CA GLY A 124 1.30 -12.47 -6.60
C GLY A 124 2.05 -11.80 -7.74
N PHE A 125 1.31 -11.55 -8.80
CA PHE A 125 1.78 -10.83 -9.98
C PHE A 125 0.68 -9.88 -10.40
N GLN A 126 1.05 -8.69 -10.90
CA GLN A 126 0.10 -7.72 -11.44
C GLN A 126 0.69 -7.08 -12.69
N PHE A 127 -0.10 -7.08 -13.77
CA PHE A 127 0.17 -6.28 -14.95
C PHE A 127 -0.57 -4.96 -14.81
N ASN A 128 0.13 -3.84 -15.11
CA ASN A 128 -0.39 -2.49 -15.04
C ASN A 128 -0.31 -1.80 -16.38
N TYR A 129 -1.35 -1.04 -16.69
CA TYR A 129 -1.33 -0.03 -17.73
C TYR A 129 -1.43 1.35 -17.09
N TYR A 130 -0.43 2.17 -17.31
CA TYR A 130 -0.32 3.54 -16.82
C TYR A 130 -0.76 4.50 -17.91
N ARG A 131 -1.49 5.53 -17.54
CA ARG A 131 -1.92 6.59 -18.44
C ARG A 131 -1.70 7.94 -17.77
N LEU A 132 -1.02 8.83 -18.48
CA LEU A 132 -0.81 10.21 -18.08
C LEU A 132 -1.60 11.13 -19.02
N PHE A 133 -2.42 12.00 -18.45
CA PHE A 133 -3.12 13.05 -19.16
C PHE A 133 -2.55 14.40 -18.77
N LEU A 134 -2.13 15.19 -19.78
CA LEU A 134 -1.64 16.55 -19.63
C LEU A 134 -2.52 17.48 -20.47
N SER A 135 -3.09 18.50 -19.84
CA SER A 135 -4.02 19.44 -20.51
C SER A 135 -3.34 20.33 -21.54
N GLU A 136 -2.06 20.65 -21.35
CA GLU A 136 -1.30 21.51 -22.26
C GLU A 136 -1.24 20.96 -23.69
N ASP A 137 -1.11 19.63 -23.82
CA ASP A 137 -1.05 18.95 -25.12
C ASP A 137 -2.41 18.38 -25.56
N ASN A 138 -3.42 18.38 -24.69
CA ASN A 138 -4.67 17.64 -24.83
C ASN A 138 -4.46 16.17 -25.25
N ARG A 139 -3.35 15.57 -24.80
CA ARG A 139 -2.92 14.22 -25.16
C ARG A 139 -2.85 13.32 -23.94
N SER A 140 -3.16 12.07 -24.18
CA SER A 140 -2.91 10.98 -23.24
C SER A 140 -1.76 10.14 -23.73
N VAL A 141 -0.76 9.91 -22.90
CA VAL A 141 0.34 9.00 -23.19
C VAL A 141 0.26 7.83 -22.20
N GLY A 142 0.51 6.63 -22.69
CA GLY A 142 0.43 5.41 -21.90
C GLY A 142 1.73 4.62 -21.90
N SER A 143 1.86 3.80 -20.84
CA SER A 143 2.96 2.86 -20.68
C SER A 143 2.47 1.63 -19.93
N SER A 144 3.20 0.54 -19.98
CA SER A 144 2.85 -0.68 -19.25
C SER A 144 4.00 -1.15 -18.37
N GLY A 145 3.66 -1.75 -17.24
CA GLY A 145 4.62 -2.31 -16.32
C GLY A 145 4.02 -3.46 -15.53
N PHE A 146 4.79 -4.03 -14.63
CA PHE A 146 4.29 -5.09 -13.77
C PHE A 146 4.86 -5.00 -12.35
N GLU A 147 4.24 -5.74 -11.46
CA GLU A 147 4.60 -5.85 -10.05
C GLU A 147 4.65 -7.32 -9.67
N ILE A 148 5.56 -7.67 -8.77
CA ILE A 148 5.71 -9.02 -8.26
C ILE A 148 5.75 -8.97 -6.74
N GLY A 149 4.99 -9.86 -6.11
CA GLY A 149 4.95 -9.98 -4.66
C GLY A 149 5.07 -11.41 -4.17
N MET A 150 5.64 -11.55 -2.98
CA MET A 150 5.68 -12.81 -2.25
C MET A 150 5.36 -12.56 -0.78
N GLN A 151 4.69 -13.52 -0.13
CA GLN A 151 4.49 -13.55 1.31
C GLN A 151 4.79 -14.95 1.85
N TYR A 152 5.54 -14.99 2.95
CA TYR A 152 5.90 -16.23 3.63
C TYR A 152 5.33 -16.25 5.06
N LEU A 153 4.51 -17.25 5.35
CA LEU A 153 3.91 -17.48 6.66
C LEU A 153 4.94 -18.21 7.53
N ALA A 154 5.88 -17.47 8.12
CA ALA A 154 6.99 -18.02 8.89
C ALA A 154 6.51 -18.74 10.16
N ALA A 155 5.45 -18.23 10.79
CA ALA A 155 4.78 -18.82 11.94
C ALA A 155 3.28 -18.48 11.89
N PRO A 156 2.42 -19.10 12.72
CA PRO A 156 0.99 -18.78 12.77
C PRO A 156 0.68 -17.30 13.02
N LYS A 157 1.63 -16.58 13.63
CA LYS A 157 1.49 -15.16 14.01
C LYS A 157 2.46 -14.23 13.27
N LEU A 158 3.25 -14.74 12.31
CA LEU A 158 4.30 -13.98 11.63
C LEU A 158 4.26 -14.19 10.12
N VAL A 159 4.02 -13.12 9.40
CA VAL A 159 4.05 -13.08 7.94
C VAL A 159 5.16 -12.14 7.50
N TRP A 160 6.06 -12.63 6.66
CA TRP A 160 7.04 -11.82 5.93
C TRP A 160 6.52 -11.51 4.54
N GLY A 161 6.79 -10.32 4.05
CA GLY A 161 6.44 -9.90 2.70
C GLY A 161 7.63 -9.26 1.98
N ILE A 162 7.70 -9.50 0.68
CA ILE A 162 8.55 -8.76 -0.26
C ILE A 162 7.71 -8.38 -1.47
N HIS A 163 7.91 -7.20 -2.00
CA HIS A 163 7.20 -6.68 -3.16
C HIS A 163 8.13 -5.81 -4.01
N ILE A 164 8.04 -5.96 -5.32
CA ILE A 164 8.80 -5.18 -6.29
C ILE A 164 7.81 -4.54 -7.26
N THR A 165 7.84 -3.23 -7.32
CA THR A 165 7.07 -2.42 -8.26
C THR A 165 7.97 -1.99 -9.40
N ASN A 166 7.47 -2.08 -10.63
CA ASN A 166 8.12 -1.59 -11.85
C ASN A 166 9.60 -2.00 -12.02
N PRO A 167 9.93 -3.32 -11.97
CA PRO A 167 11.33 -3.79 -12.06
C PRO A 167 12.03 -3.43 -13.39
N TYR A 168 11.27 -3.10 -14.42
CA TYR A 168 11.81 -2.69 -15.72
C TYR A 168 12.03 -1.18 -15.88
N GLN A 169 11.79 -0.39 -14.82
CA GLN A 169 11.95 1.07 -14.87
C GLN A 169 11.17 1.70 -16.01
N THR A 170 9.95 1.23 -16.21
CA THR A 170 9.06 1.75 -17.25
C THR A 170 8.72 3.20 -16.96
N GLY A 171 8.79 4.05 -17.95
CA GLY A 171 8.39 5.47 -17.88
C GLY A 171 7.49 5.86 -19.05
N ILE A 172 6.97 7.06 -19.00
CA ILE A 172 6.22 7.72 -20.07
C ILE A 172 7.07 8.85 -20.65
N LYS A 173 7.35 8.76 -21.95
CA LYS A 173 8.04 9.82 -22.69
C LYS A 173 7.02 10.79 -23.26
N THR A 174 7.10 12.05 -22.83
CA THR A 174 6.34 13.14 -23.44
C THR A 174 7.27 14.02 -24.31
N HIS A 175 6.71 14.98 -25.03
CA HIS A 175 7.52 15.92 -25.82
C HIS A 175 8.34 16.89 -24.96
N PHE A 176 7.95 17.09 -23.70
CA PHE A 176 8.55 18.09 -22.81
C PHE A 176 9.45 17.44 -21.77
N GLU A 177 9.03 16.29 -21.20
CA GLU A 177 9.72 15.65 -20.09
C GLU A 177 9.48 14.14 -20.07
N ASN A 178 10.40 13.39 -19.51
CA ASN A 178 10.24 11.98 -19.21
C ASN A 178 9.66 11.81 -17.82
N TYR A 179 8.54 11.11 -17.70
CA TYR A 179 7.94 10.74 -16.43
C TYR A 179 8.28 9.28 -16.13
N ASP A 180 9.28 9.06 -15.31
CA ASP A 180 9.68 7.71 -14.90
C ASP A 180 8.81 7.27 -13.72
N TYR A 181 8.18 6.08 -13.85
CA TYR A 181 7.50 5.47 -12.72
C TYR A 181 8.56 4.87 -11.79
N PRO A 182 8.47 5.15 -10.48
CA PRO A 182 9.48 4.68 -9.56
C PRO A 182 9.52 3.15 -9.50
N SER A 183 10.73 2.64 -9.45
CA SER A 183 11.02 1.22 -9.22
C SER A 183 11.34 1.04 -7.76
N ILE A 184 10.46 0.33 -7.05
CA ILE A 184 10.47 0.26 -5.60
C ILE A 184 10.56 -1.19 -5.14
N ILE A 185 11.43 -1.45 -4.18
CA ILE A 185 11.48 -2.72 -3.45
C ILE A 185 11.00 -2.48 -2.03
N LYS A 186 10.00 -3.26 -1.60
CA LYS A 186 9.47 -3.26 -0.25
C LYS A 186 9.71 -4.60 0.40
N TRP A 187 10.09 -4.60 1.66
CA TRP A 187 10.16 -5.81 2.47
C TRP A 187 9.75 -5.49 3.91
N GLY A 188 9.11 -6.44 4.57
CA GLY A 188 8.61 -6.19 5.91
C GLY A 188 7.90 -7.38 6.50
N ALA A 189 7.31 -7.16 7.66
CA ALA A 189 6.61 -8.20 8.39
C ALA A 189 5.35 -7.68 9.06
N MET A 190 4.40 -8.57 9.24
CA MET A 190 3.26 -8.41 10.13
C MET A 190 3.38 -9.44 11.25
N PHE A 191 3.28 -8.98 12.49
CA PHE A 191 3.30 -9.84 13.68
C PHE A 191 2.02 -9.66 14.48
N GLN A 192 1.31 -10.76 14.72
CA GLN A 192 0.15 -10.80 15.59
C GLN A 192 0.59 -11.03 17.05
N VAL A 193 0.60 -9.97 17.84
CA VAL A 193 1.00 -10.01 19.26
C VAL A 193 -0.05 -10.75 20.09
N SER A 194 -1.32 -10.37 19.93
CA SER A 194 -2.49 -11.04 20.52
C SER A 194 -3.59 -11.22 19.46
N PRO A 195 -4.68 -11.94 19.75
CA PRO A 195 -5.80 -12.05 18.81
C PRO A 195 -6.37 -10.69 18.37
N GLU A 196 -6.24 -9.65 19.21
CA GLU A 196 -6.76 -8.31 18.98
C GLU A 196 -5.70 -7.29 18.53
N PHE A 197 -4.40 -7.65 18.58
CA PHE A 197 -3.33 -6.67 18.38
C PHE A 197 -2.29 -7.13 17.34
N TRP A 198 -2.10 -6.33 16.30
CA TRP A 198 -1.14 -6.55 15.22
C TRP A 198 -0.16 -5.39 15.10
N MET A 199 1.04 -5.75 14.74
CA MET A 199 2.13 -4.80 14.41
C MET A 199 2.60 -5.06 12.99
N THR A 200 2.86 -4.00 12.24
CA THR A 200 3.48 -4.06 10.92
C THR A 200 4.77 -3.26 10.92
N SER A 201 5.75 -3.73 10.18
CA SER A 201 6.98 -2.98 9.91
C SER A 201 7.41 -3.25 8.48
N GLU A 202 7.81 -2.20 7.77
CA GLU A 202 8.17 -2.24 6.36
C GLU A 202 9.35 -1.33 6.09
N VAL A 203 10.23 -1.77 5.23
CA VAL A 203 11.30 -0.96 4.64
C VAL A 203 11.02 -0.87 3.15
N GLU A 204 10.96 0.34 2.66
CA GLU A 204 10.83 0.68 1.26
C GLU A 204 12.13 1.29 0.77
N ASN A 205 12.63 0.82 -0.37
CA ASN A 205 13.79 1.38 -1.04
C ASN A 205 13.46 1.59 -2.52
N ASP A 206 13.60 2.80 -3.02
CA ASP A 206 13.58 3.06 -4.43
C ASP A 206 14.98 2.83 -5.06
N LEU A 207 15.06 2.71 -6.38
CA LEU A 207 16.33 2.51 -7.06
C LEU A 207 17.23 3.75 -7.03
N ASP A 208 16.71 4.92 -6.69
CA ASP A 208 17.48 6.15 -6.49
C ASP A 208 18.13 6.19 -5.10
N GLY A 209 17.93 5.15 -4.28
CA GLY A 209 18.57 4.95 -2.99
C GLY A 209 17.84 5.59 -1.82
N HIS A 210 16.59 6.01 -1.98
CA HIS A 210 15.80 6.54 -0.90
C HIS A 210 15.19 5.43 -0.06
N LEU A 211 15.56 5.40 1.20
CA LEU A 211 15.10 4.40 2.16
C LEU A 211 14.08 5.00 3.12
N ILE A 212 12.89 4.40 3.17
CA ILE A 212 11.81 4.79 4.07
C ILE A 212 11.48 3.60 4.97
N VAL A 213 11.44 3.84 6.27
CA VAL A 213 11.01 2.86 7.27
C VAL A 213 9.62 3.22 7.75
N ARG A 214 8.72 2.26 7.76
CA ARG A 214 7.31 2.42 8.14
C ARG A 214 6.95 1.43 9.23
N SER A 215 6.12 1.84 10.18
CA SER A 215 5.59 0.95 11.22
C SER A 215 4.16 1.33 11.55
N GLY A 216 3.33 0.32 11.76
CA GLY A 216 1.92 0.48 12.07
C GLY A 216 1.47 -0.47 13.17
N LEU A 217 0.45 -0.02 13.90
CA LEU A 217 -0.21 -0.78 14.96
C LEU A 217 -1.71 -0.82 14.67
N GLU A 218 -2.30 -2.00 14.75
CA GLU A 218 -3.75 -2.20 14.61
C GLU A 218 -4.28 -2.92 15.85
N TYR A 219 -5.31 -2.36 16.48
CA TYR A 219 -5.97 -2.91 17.65
C TYR A 219 -7.47 -3.06 17.44
N ALA A 220 -8.00 -4.28 17.58
CA ALA A 220 -9.42 -4.57 17.55
C ALA A 220 -10.01 -4.35 18.96
N VAL A 221 -10.64 -3.21 19.19
CA VAL A 221 -11.28 -2.88 20.48
C VAL A 221 -12.46 -3.80 20.76
N LEU A 222 -13.27 -4.05 19.72
CA LEU A 222 -14.36 -5.00 19.66
C LEU A 222 -14.21 -5.72 18.32
N ASN A 223 -14.79 -6.89 18.15
CA ASN A 223 -14.69 -7.64 16.90
C ASN A 223 -15.14 -6.87 15.62
N LYS A 224 -15.55 -5.61 15.77
CA LYS A 224 -16.11 -4.77 14.72
C LYS A 224 -15.49 -3.37 14.63
N LEU A 225 -14.69 -2.98 15.62
CA LEU A 225 -14.04 -1.66 15.69
C LEU A 225 -12.52 -1.83 15.76
N PHE A 226 -11.82 -1.22 14.83
CA PHE A 226 -10.36 -1.26 14.73
C PHE A 226 -9.80 0.15 14.92
N LEU A 227 -8.86 0.30 15.82
CA LEU A 227 -8.05 1.50 15.97
C LEU A 227 -6.68 1.26 15.37
N ARG A 228 -6.17 2.24 14.65
CA ARG A 228 -4.88 2.14 13.97
C ARG A 228 -4.06 3.40 14.15
N THR A 229 -2.77 3.21 14.25
CA THR A 229 -1.80 4.31 14.19
C THR A 229 -0.54 3.84 13.51
N GLY A 230 0.21 4.78 12.95
CA GLY A 230 1.45 4.46 12.29
C GLY A 230 2.39 5.65 12.23
N ILE A 231 3.64 5.34 11.96
CA ILE A 231 4.71 6.30 11.76
C ILE A 231 5.57 5.88 10.58
N SER A 232 5.90 6.81 9.70
CA SER A 232 6.91 6.61 8.66
C SER A 232 8.13 7.51 8.90
N GLY A 233 9.25 7.07 8.36
CA GLY A 233 10.49 7.85 8.31
C GLY A 233 10.38 9.04 7.36
N LYS A 234 11.52 9.59 6.95
CA LYS A 234 11.61 10.84 6.19
C LYS A 234 10.89 10.78 4.82
N PRO A 235 10.01 11.72 4.54
CA PRO A 235 9.51 12.75 5.45
C PRO A 235 8.69 12.15 6.60
N TYR A 236 8.88 12.70 7.81
CA TYR A 236 8.16 12.20 8.98
C TYR A 236 6.64 12.40 8.80
N GLN A 237 5.92 11.30 8.97
CA GLN A 237 4.49 11.27 8.86
C GLN A 237 3.91 10.47 10.02
N LEU A 238 2.95 11.06 10.73
CA LEU A 238 2.12 10.38 11.71
C LEU A 238 0.78 10.07 11.09
N THR A 239 0.28 8.88 11.37
CA THR A 239 -1.00 8.44 10.83
C THR A 239 -1.88 7.87 11.91
N GLY A 240 -3.18 8.00 11.72
CA GLY A 240 -4.18 7.40 12.57
C GLY A 240 -5.43 7.06 11.79
N GLY A 241 -6.21 6.13 12.30
CA GLY A 241 -7.46 5.77 11.64
C GLY A 241 -8.33 4.83 12.45
N VAL A 242 -9.55 4.71 11.97
CA VAL A 242 -10.58 3.84 12.54
C VAL A 242 -11.18 2.97 11.44
N GLY A 243 -11.51 1.74 11.80
CA GLY A 243 -12.20 0.80 10.92
C GLY A 243 -13.44 0.25 11.57
N PHE A 244 -14.51 0.13 10.82
CA PHE A 244 -15.77 -0.46 11.27
C PHE A 244 -16.13 -1.63 10.35
N GLN A 245 -16.41 -2.77 10.95
CA GLN A 245 -16.91 -3.95 10.24
C GLN A 245 -18.36 -4.23 10.65
N VAL A 246 -19.27 -4.10 9.69
CA VAL A 246 -20.69 -4.38 9.90
C VAL A 246 -21.13 -5.42 8.89
N LYS A 247 -21.37 -6.65 9.34
CA LYS A 247 -21.73 -7.79 8.47
C LYS A 247 -20.66 -7.99 7.37
N LYS A 248 -21.03 -7.69 6.13
CA LYS A 248 -20.19 -7.81 4.93
C LYS A 248 -19.53 -6.50 4.51
N LEU A 249 -19.80 -5.42 5.20
CA LEU A 249 -19.30 -4.08 4.91
C LEU A 249 -18.15 -3.73 5.86
N ASN A 250 -17.02 -3.30 5.30
CA ASN A 250 -15.91 -2.69 6.04
C ASN A 250 -15.78 -1.24 5.60
N VAL A 251 -15.78 -0.32 6.54
CA VAL A 251 -15.55 1.11 6.32
C VAL A 251 -14.32 1.51 7.11
N ASN A 252 -13.36 2.14 6.46
CA ASN A 252 -12.16 2.64 7.12
C ASN A 252 -12.02 4.13 6.84
N MET A 253 -11.60 4.87 7.84
CA MET A 253 -11.27 6.29 7.77
C MET A 253 -9.87 6.47 8.34
N ALA A 254 -9.07 7.31 7.71
CA ALA A 254 -7.73 7.61 8.16
C ALA A 254 -7.39 9.07 7.93
N VAL A 255 -6.40 9.52 8.68
CA VAL A 255 -5.73 10.79 8.46
C VAL A 255 -4.23 10.58 8.60
N SER A 256 -3.47 11.13 7.69
CA SER A 256 -2.02 11.28 7.83
C SER A 256 -1.69 12.75 8.03
N TYR A 257 -0.74 13.00 8.91
CA TYR A 257 -0.22 14.33 9.20
C TYR A 257 1.24 14.42 8.78
N ASN A 258 1.52 15.34 7.87
CA ASN A 258 2.87 15.70 7.46
C ASN A 258 3.22 17.04 8.07
N GLN A 259 4.41 17.17 8.67
CA GLN A 259 4.83 18.36 9.39
C GLN A 259 4.86 19.63 8.51
N HIS A 260 5.13 19.49 7.21
CA HIS A 260 5.27 20.61 6.28
C HIS A 260 4.02 20.85 5.42
N LEU A 261 3.29 19.80 5.11
CA LEU A 261 2.20 19.83 4.12
C LEU A 261 0.81 19.70 4.75
N GLY A 262 0.72 19.34 6.04
CA GLY A 262 -0.55 19.29 6.76
C GLY A 262 -1.24 17.92 6.68
N ASN A 263 -2.56 17.94 6.75
CA ASN A 263 -3.41 16.76 6.89
C ASN A 263 -3.87 16.19 5.54
N SER A 264 -3.95 14.87 5.47
CA SER A 264 -4.48 14.14 4.31
C SER A 264 -5.53 13.12 4.78
N PRO A 265 -6.82 13.49 4.80
CA PRO A 265 -7.89 12.56 5.15
C PRO A 265 -8.18 11.57 4.02
N SER A 266 -8.64 10.37 4.39
CA SER A 266 -9.13 9.37 3.46
C SER A 266 -10.28 8.55 4.02
N VAL A 267 -11.04 7.95 3.11
CA VAL A 267 -12.10 6.99 3.40
C VAL A 267 -12.02 5.83 2.40
N SER A 268 -12.21 4.61 2.88
CA SER A 268 -12.37 3.44 2.03
C SER A 268 -13.52 2.56 2.49
N ILE A 269 -14.22 1.98 1.52
CA ILE A 269 -15.35 1.10 1.72
C ILE A 269 -15.09 -0.19 0.96
N GLN A 270 -15.32 -1.31 1.62
CA GLN A 270 -15.16 -2.65 1.06
C GLN A 270 -16.41 -3.47 1.36
N TYR A 271 -16.92 -4.13 0.36
CA TYR A 271 -18.09 -5.01 0.48
C TYR A 271 -17.75 -6.42 0.02
N ARG A 272 -18.03 -7.39 0.89
CA ARG A 272 -17.90 -8.81 0.60
C ARG A 272 -19.20 -9.31 -0.04
N VAL A 273 -19.13 -9.70 -1.33
CA VAL A 273 -20.32 -10.09 -2.11
C VAL A 273 -20.80 -11.48 -1.70
N ARG A 274 -19.92 -12.46 -1.69
CA ARG A 274 -20.21 -13.85 -1.23
C ARG A 274 -18.92 -14.60 -0.98
#